data_0c5e05c6471d72ac542f4e00b703e1cb
#
_entry.id   0c5e05c6471d72ac542f4e00b703e1cb
#
_cell.length_a   1.000
_cell.length_b   1.000
_cell.length_c   1.000
_cell.angle_alpha   90.00
_cell.angle_beta   90.00
_cell.angle_gamma   90.00
#
_symmetry.space_group_name_H-M   'P 1'
#
loop_
_entity.id
_entity.type
_entity.pdbx_description
1 polymer ?
#
loop_
_entity_poly.entity_id
_entity_poly.type
_entity_poly.pdbx_seq_one_letter_code
_entity_poly.pdbx_strand_id
1 'polypeptide(L)'
;MEFKPSEQEQPISSQQEYGAMSRSIFILMLFLTCFTGGVAMAEAKTGASLGTKGNGQGRYAHLTTADSVRDIVEHPAFKSFSQLILPTEQDTRYLDTPLSNVRSLMPYHGHVNPDTVVGALNRMIDDVNDGKAVFYDFYAEQQKRDDPAKENTGLFFYGGEKGAPFAIVCPGGGFSYVGSLHEGFPLALEISKKKYNAFVIRYRIGSQQKATEDLAAAITYIFENAEALGVSTAGYSLWGGSAGARMVGNIAFSGVAAYKGDDLPKPSTAVIAYTGQSSFSEDFPPTFMTTSANDGIANVLSVDRRVKNLREAGVEVEYRRYRTAGHGFGLGTGTDAEGWLDLAVQFWEKHLNPSISH
;
A
#
# COMPACT_ATOMS: atom_id res chain seq x y z
N MET A 1 2.46 -52.82 37.78
CA MET A 1 1.33 -52.76 36.84
C MET A 1 1.93 -52.28 35.51
N GLU A 2 2.20 -53.26 34.66
CA GLU A 2 2.71 -53.07 33.32
C GLU A 2 1.57 -52.67 32.39
N PHE A 3 1.78 -51.68 31.52
CA PHE A 3 0.96 -51.47 30.35
C PHE A 3 1.80 -51.60 29.09
N LYS A 4 1.41 -52.56 28.27
CA LYS A 4 1.97 -52.88 26.94
C LYS A 4 1.52 -51.83 25.90
N PRO A 5 2.33 -51.59 24.84
CA PRO A 5 1.99 -50.78 23.70
C PRO A 5 1.24 -51.61 22.65
N SER A 6 0.25 -51.00 21.97
CA SER A 6 -0.47 -51.55 20.81
C SER A 6 -0.07 -50.85 19.52
N GLU A 7 0.43 -51.65 18.64
CA GLU A 7 0.27 -51.83 17.19
C GLU A 7 0.36 -50.64 16.24
N GLN A 8 1.32 -50.80 15.35
CA GLN A 8 1.57 -50.09 14.11
C GLN A 8 0.49 -50.40 13.04
N GLU A 9 0.05 -49.42 12.30
CA GLU A 9 -0.53 -49.63 10.99
C GLU A 9 0.37 -49.01 9.91
N GLN A 10 0.73 -49.83 8.91
CA GLN A 10 1.55 -49.51 7.75
C GLN A 10 0.71 -48.95 6.58
N PRO A 11 1.34 -48.28 5.59
CA PRO A 11 0.65 -47.64 4.50
C PRO A 11 0.29 -48.60 3.37
N ILE A 12 -0.86 -48.34 2.77
CA ILE A 12 -1.31 -49.06 1.57
C ILE A 12 -0.82 -48.33 0.31
N SER A 13 0.03 -49.02 -0.45
CA SER A 13 0.37 -48.69 -1.82
C SER A 13 -0.67 -49.30 -2.78
N SER A 14 -1.12 -48.54 -3.75
CA SER A 14 -1.66 -49.14 -5.00
C SER A 14 -1.30 -48.26 -6.19
N GLN A 15 -0.27 -48.71 -6.90
CA GLN A 15 -0.16 -48.47 -8.35
C GLN A 15 -1.21 -49.28 -9.09
N GLN A 16 -1.85 -48.72 -10.07
CA GLN A 16 -2.29 -49.48 -11.24
C GLN A 16 -2.19 -48.62 -12.51
N GLU A 17 -1.49 -49.24 -13.45
CA GLU A 17 -1.16 -48.84 -14.80
C GLU A 17 -2.28 -49.06 -15.79
N TYR A 18 -2.01 -48.53 -16.99
CA TYR A 18 -2.42 -48.90 -18.35
C TYR A 18 -3.65 -48.26 -19.00
N GLY A 19 -3.34 -47.70 -20.16
CA GLY A 19 -4.26 -47.49 -21.25
C GLY A 19 -3.73 -46.57 -22.35
N ALA A 20 -2.78 -47.08 -23.15
CA ALA A 20 -2.37 -46.43 -24.41
C ALA A 20 -3.37 -46.75 -25.55
N MET A 21 -3.33 -45.88 -26.54
CA MET A 21 -3.78 -45.99 -27.95
C MET A 21 -5.03 -45.17 -28.34
N SER A 22 -4.86 -44.17 -29.15
CA SER A 22 -5.10 -44.29 -30.58
C SER A 22 -4.68 -43.05 -31.36
N ARG A 23 -3.83 -43.28 -32.37
CA ARG A 23 -3.52 -42.30 -33.43
C ARG A 23 -4.71 -42.25 -34.40
N SER A 24 -5.14 -41.05 -34.77
CA SER A 24 -5.85 -40.85 -36.04
C SER A 24 -5.37 -39.54 -36.67
N ILE A 25 -4.75 -39.74 -37.78
CA ILE A 25 -4.35 -38.77 -38.80
C ILE A 25 -5.61 -38.24 -39.45
N PHE A 26 -5.81 -36.93 -39.53
CA PHE A 26 -6.69 -36.32 -40.50
C PHE A 26 -6.05 -35.10 -41.17
N ILE A 27 -6.13 -35.18 -42.46
CA ILE A 27 -5.56 -34.45 -43.56
C ILE A 27 -5.92 -32.95 -43.56
N LEU A 28 -4.92 -32.20 -43.92
CA LEU A 28 -4.78 -30.86 -44.46
C LEU A 28 -5.93 -30.46 -45.43
N MET A 29 -6.62 -29.35 -45.14
CA MET A 29 -7.25 -28.51 -46.15
C MET A 29 -6.90 -27.03 -45.90
N LEU A 30 -6.09 -26.52 -46.79
CA LEU A 30 -5.76 -25.09 -46.92
C LEU A 30 -7.04 -24.38 -47.46
N PHE A 31 -7.59 -23.47 -46.65
CA PHE A 31 -8.41 -22.35 -47.14
C PHE A 31 -7.73 -21.03 -46.81
N LEU A 32 -7.16 -20.48 -47.87
CA LEU A 32 -6.61 -19.12 -47.88
C LEU A 32 -7.80 -18.15 -47.97
N THR A 33 -8.23 -17.60 -46.81
CA THR A 33 -9.09 -16.42 -46.82
C THR A 33 -8.30 -15.24 -46.23
N CYS A 34 -7.96 -14.32 -47.11
CA CYS A 34 -7.48 -12.99 -46.71
C CYS A 34 -8.55 -12.30 -45.83
N PHE A 35 -8.33 -12.28 -44.53
CA PHE A 35 -9.04 -11.39 -43.64
C PHE A 35 -8.09 -10.23 -43.33
N THR A 36 -8.37 -9.08 -43.89
CA THR A 36 -7.87 -7.79 -43.42
C THR A 36 -8.48 -7.53 -42.03
N GLY A 37 -7.84 -8.10 -41.03
CA GLY A 37 -8.16 -7.82 -39.64
C GLY A 37 -7.59 -6.47 -39.25
N GLY A 38 -8.44 -5.46 -39.20
CA GLY A 38 -8.12 -4.21 -38.54
C GLY A 38 -7.74 -4.54 -37.09
N VAL A 39 -6.53 -4.10 -36.70
CA VAL A 39 -6.12 -4.07 -35.31
C VAL A 39 -7.07 -3.08 -34.64
N ALA A 40 -8.06 -3.59 -33.94
CA ALA A 40 -8.81 -2.81 -32.97
C ALA A 40 -7.84 -2.51 -31.83
N MET A 41 -7.25 -1.33 -31.88
CA MET A 41 -6.62 -0.77 -30.68
C MET A 41 -7.71 -0.71 -29.62
N ALA A 42 -7.56 -1.51 -28.58
CA ALA A 42 -8.32 -1.34 -27.37
C ALA A 42 -7.96 0.05 -26.84
N GLU A 43 -8.88 0.99 -26.99
CA GLU A 43 -8.80 2.27 -26.27
C GLU A 43 -8.77 1.94 -24.78
N ALA A 44 -7.59 2.11 -24.19
CA ALA A 44 -7.46 2.17 -22.75
C ALA A 44 -8.33 3.34 -22.28
N LYS A 45 -9.52 3.03 -21.80
CA LYS A 45 -10.31 4.00 -21.05
C LYS A 45 -9.55 4.31 -19.78
N THR A 46 -8.75 5.37 -19.86
CA THR A 46 -8.19 6.03 -18.69
C THR A 46 -9.35 6.39 -17.77
N GLY A 47 -9.47 5.67 -16.67
CA GLY A 47 -10.31 6.03 -15.54
C GLY A 47 -9.75 7.24 -14.79
N ALA A 48 -9.27 8.24 -15.51
CA ALA A 48 -8.96 9.53 -14.95
C ALA A 48 -10.29 10.19 -14.60
N SER A 49 -10.60 10.29 -13.32
CA SER A 49 -11.64 11.20 -12.84
C SER A 49 -11.27 12.60 -13.33
N LEU A 50 -11.85 13.00 -14.42
CA LEU A 50 -11.78 14.35 -14.94
C LEU A 50 -12.39 15.27 -13.88
N GLY A 51 -11.54 15.97 -13.15
CA GLY A 51 -11.94 17.20 -12.53
C GLY A 51 -12.48 18.11 -13.63
N THR A 52 -13.80 18.21 -13.74
CA THR A 52 -14.46 19.13 -14.68
C THR A 52 -13.96 20.53 -14.36
N LYS A 53 -13.19 21.11 -15.28
CA LYS A 53 -12.88 22.54 -15.24
C LYS A 53 -14.19 23.31 -15.23
N GLY A 54 -14.61 23.73 -14.05
CA GLY A 54 -15.68 24.69 -13.89
C GLY A 54 -15.20 26.02 -14.43
N ASN A 55 -15.82 26.50 -15.51
CA ASN A 55 -15.64 27.84 -15.98
C ASN A 55 -16.01 28.82 -14.85
N GLY A 56 -15.02 29.51 -14.27
CA GLY A 56 -15.25 30.70 -13.43
C GLY A 56 -15.43 30.45 -11.93
N GLN A 57 -15.18 29.29 -11.39
CA GLN A 57 -15.12 29.06 -9.93
C GLN A 57 -13.73 29.42 -9.39
N GLY A 58 -13.70 30.22 -8.30
CA GLY A 58 -12.46 30.47 -7.53
C GLY A 58 -11.84 29.18 -7.03
N ARG A 59 -10.59 29.26 -6.57
CA ARG A 59 -9.87 28.13 -5.96
C ARG A 59 -10.66 27.58 -4.75
N TYR A 60 -10.67 26.28 -4.56
CA TYR A 60 -11.21 25.65 -3.36
C TYR A 60 -10.42 26.11 -2.14
N ALA A 61 -11.14 26.42 -1.06
CA ALA A 61 -10.53 26.90 0.18
C ALA A 61 -9.79 25.78 0.93
N HIS A 62 -8.79 26.15 1.69
CA HIS A 62 -8.12 25.23 2.60
C HIS A 62 -8.98 24.92 3.82
N LEU A 63 -8.77 23.72 4.37
CA LEU A 63 -9.27 23.30 5.67
C LEU A 63 -8.37 23.82 6.79
N THR A 64 -8.94 23.97 7.98
CA THR A 64 -8.26 24.30 9.23
C THR A 64 -8.54 23.25 10.30
N THR A 65 -7.84 23.27 11.39
CA THR A 65 -8.10 22.37 12.54
C THR A 65 -9.43 22.66 13.25
N ALA A 66 -10.04 23.84 12.99
CA ALA A 66 -11.37 24.18 13.51
C ALA A 66 -12.52 23.61 12.67
N ASP A 67 -12.26 23.25 11.40
CA ASP A 67 -13.23 22.59 10.55
C ASP A 67 -13.50 21.16 11.05
N SER A 68 -14.57 20.55 10.55
CA SER A 68 -15.03 19.24 10.99
C SER A 68 -14.75 18.13 9.96
N VAL A 69 -14.97 16.89 10.35
CA VAL A 69 -14.95 15.74 9.42
C VAL A 69 -15.98 15.91 8.32
N ARG A 70 -17.13 16.57 8.59
CA ARG A 70 -18.14 16.93 7.60
C ARG A 70 -17.56 17.79 6.48
N ASP A 71 -16.71 18.76 6.85
CA ASP A 71 -16.08 19.65 5.88
C ASP A 71 -15.12 18.91 4.94
N ILE A 72 -14.50 17.80 5.38
CA ILE A 72 -13.75 16.89 4.49
C ILE A 72 -14.71 16.20 3.52
N VAL A 73 -15.79 15.59 4.04
CA VAL A 73 -16.73 14.78 3.24
C VAL A 73 -17.44 15.60 2.20
N GLU A 74 -17.83 16.83 2.55
CA GLU A 74 -18.57 17.74 1.68
C GLU A 74 -17.64 18.66 0.84
N HIS A 75 -16.32 18.56 1.03
CA HIS A 75 -15.37 19.42 0.35
C HIS A 75 -15.40 19.19 -1.18
N PRO A 76 -15.61 20.26 -1.98
CA PRO A 76 -15.78 20.09 -3.44
C PRO A 76 -14.57 19.49 -4.14
N ALA A 77 -13.34 19.72 -3.63
CA ALA A 77 -12.12 19.12 -4.17
C ALA A 77 -12.09 17.59 -4.02
N PHE A 78 -12.85 17.02 -3.09
CA PHE A 78 -12.83 15.60 -2.75
C PHE A 78 -14.10 14.84 -3.17
N LYS A 79 -15.03 15.51 -3.87
CA LYS A 79 -16.40 15.04 -4.15
C LYS A 79 -16.48 13.57 -4.62
N SER A 80 -15.54 13.09 -5.42
CA SER A 80 -15.59 11.73 -6.01
C SER A 80 -15.00 10.64 -5.11
N PHE A 81 -14.26 11.02 -4.06
CA PHE A 81 -13.52 10.06 -3.20
C PHE A 81 -13.51 10.44 -1.71
N SER A 82 -14.31 11.43 -1.29
CA SER A 82 -14.26 11.98 0.07
C SER A 82 -14.45 10.91 1.17
N GLN A 83 -15.32 9.93 0.94
CA GLN A 83 -15.55 8.83 1.88
C GLN A 83 -14.31 7.94 2.07
N LEU A 84 -13.44 7.83 1.06
CA LEU A 84 -12.24 7.01 1.10
C LEU A 84 -11.08 7.70 1.86
N ILE A 85 -11.21 9.00 2.14
CA ILE A 85 -10.30 9.74 3.01
C ILE A 85 -10.44 9.29 4.47
N LEU A 86 -11.67 8.95 4.89
CA LEU A 86 -11.97 8.58 6.26
C LEU A 86 -11.48 7.16 6.60
N PRO A 87 -11.21 6.86 7.88
CA PRO A 87 -10.77 5.55 8.31
C PRO A 87 -11.70 4.40 7.92
N THR A 88 -13.01 4.60 7.98
CA THR A 88 -14.04 3.68 7.46
C THR A 88 -15.11 4.43 6.69
N GLU A 89 -15.81 3.74 5.79
CA GLU A 89 -16.90 4.31 4.99
C GLU A 89 -18.12 4.69 5.86
N GLN A 90 -18.18 4.18 7.08
CA GLN A 90 -19.32 4.35 8.00
C GLN A 90 -19.06 5.41 9.08
N ASP A 91 -17.99 6.18 8.98
CA ASP A 91 -17.61 7.17 9.98
C ASP A 91 -18.51 8.44 9.97
N THR A 92 -19.71 8.32 9.39
CA THR A 92 -20.74 9.38 9.46
C THR A 92 -21.14 9.75 10.91
N ARG A 93 -20.86 8.88 11.89
CA ARG A 93 -21.04 9.18 13.31
C ARG A 93 -20.13 10.29 13.84
N TYR A 94 -19.06 10.56 13.13
CA TYR A 94 -18.01 11.52 13.53
C TYR A 94 -18.03 12.81 12.71
N LEU A 95 -19.06 13.04 11.88
CA LEU A 95 -19.11 14.18 10.95
C LEU A 95 -18.91 15.52 11.66
N ASP A 96 -19.44 15.69 12.85
CA ASP A 96 -19.34 16.94 13.61
C ASP A 96 -18.08 17.00 14.51
N THR A 97 -17.18 16.00 14.38
CA THR A 97 -15.91 16.00 15.11
C THR A 97 -14.98 17.04 14.50
N PRO A 98 -14.47 18.00 15.27
CA PRO A 98 -13.50 18.96 14.74
C PRO A 98 -12.18 18.28 14.40
N LEU A 99 -11.50 18.74 13.34
CA LEU A 99 -10.24 18.18 12.90
C LEU A 99 -9.13 18.28 13.96
N SER A 100 -9.24 19.23 14.89
CA SER A 100 -8.40 19.26 16.08
C SER A 100 -8.51 17.99 16.96
N ASN A 101 -9.60 17.21 16.83
CA ASN A 101 -9.83 15.96 17.54
C ASN A 101 -9.89 14.75 16.60
N VAL A 102 -9.31 14.83 15.42
CA VAL A 102 -9.33 13.76 14.39
C VAL A 102 -8.75 12.43 14.89
N ARG A 103 -7.93 12.46 15.95
CA ARG A 103 -7.42 11.27 16.64
C ARG A 103 -8.54 10.31 17.08
N SER A 104 -9.71 10.83 17.46
CA SER A 104 -10.83 10.00 17.94
C SER A 104 -11.32 8.98 16.88
N LEU A 105 -11.03 9.21 15.61
CA LEU A 105 -11.36 8.29 14.51
C LEU A 105 -10.36 7.11 14.40
N MET A 106 -9.21 7.21 15.05
CA MET A 106 -8.08 6.28 14.86
C MET A 106 -7.53 5.76 16.20
N PRO A 107 -8.27 4.87 16.90
CA PRO A 107 -7.96 4.48 18.28
C PRO A 107 -6.63 3.76 18.47
N TYR A 108 -6.08 3.14 17.42
CA TYR A 108 -4.79 2.43 17.50
C TYR A 108 -3.58 3.34 17.23
N HIS A 109 -3.79 4.64 16.92
CA HIS A 109 -2.72 5.57 16.60
C HIS A 109 -2.40 6.50 17.77
N GLY A 110 -1.10 6.61 18.08
CA GLY A 110 -0.56 7.58 19.01
C GLY A 110 -0.08 8.85 18.31
N HIS A 111 0.03 9.95 19.06
CA HIS A 111 0.67 11.20 18.59
C HIS A 111 0.10 11.77 17.29
N VAL A 112 -1.20 11.57 17.04
CA VAL A 112 -1.88 12.18 15.88
C VAL A 112 -1.81 13.70 16.00
N ASN A 113 -1.16 14.34 15.05
CA ASN A 113 -1.02 15.80 15.00
C ASN A 113 -2.03 16.37 13.98
N PRO A 114 -3.05 17.14 14.41
CA PRO A 114 -4.06 17.70 13.52
C PRO A 114 -3.49 18.61 12.43
N ASP A 115 -2.42 19.36 12.71
CA ASP A 115 -1.82 20.27 11.74
C ASP A 115 -1.16 19.50 10.59
N THR A 116 -0.52 18.37 10.88
CA THR A 116 0.05 17.51 9.81
C THR A 116 -1.03 16.87 8.95
N VAL A 117 -2.17 16.46 9.57
CA VAL A 117 -3.35 15.95 8.85
C VAL A 117 -3.92 17.01 7.92
N VAL A 118 -4.23 18.19 8.46
CA VAL A 118 -4.78 19.32 7.70
C VAL A 118 -3.81 19.78 6.60
N GLY A 119 -2.52 19.84 6.89
CA GLY A 119 -1.50 20.19 5.90
C GLY A 119 -1.46 19.21 4.72
N ALA A 120 -1.62 17.91 4.98
CA ALA A 120 -1.66 16.90 3.92
C ALA A 120 -2.96 16.97 3.08
N LEU A 121 -4.11 17.23 3.71
CA LEU A 121 -5.37 17.46 3.01
C LEU A 121 -5.31 18.73 2.14
N ASN A 122 -4.75 19.81 2.67
CA ASN A 122 -4.60 21.08 1.94
C ASN A 122 -3.67 20.94 0.73
N ARG A 123 -2.63 20.11 0.81
CA ARG A 123 -1.82 19.78 -0.37
C ARG A 123 -2.65 19.09 -1.46
N MET A 124 -3.55 18.17 -1.12
CA MET A 124 -4.47 17.58 -2.11
C MET A 124 -5.41 18.64 -2.70
N ILE A 125 -5.93 19.55 -1.88
CA ILE A 125 -6.76 20.66 -2.35
C ILE A 125 -5.99 21.54 -3.34
N ASP A 126 -4.73 21.87 -3.05
CA ASP A 126 -3.87 22.64 -3.93
C ASP A 126 -3.63 21.93 -5.27
N ASP A 127 -3.31 20.62 -5.22
CA ASP A 127 -3.09 19.83 -6.42
C ASP A 127 -4.37 19.74 -7.29
N VAL A 128 -5.56 19.58 -6.67
CA VAL A 128 -6.85 19.66 -7.38
C VAL A 128 -7.09 21.06 -7.98
N ASN A 129 -6.81 22.11 -7.23
CA ASN A 129 -6.88 23.49 -7.70
C ASN A 129 -5.96 23.76 -8.91
N ASP A 130 -4.83 23.07 -8.96
CA ASP A 130 -3.86 23.13 -10.05
C ASP A 130 -4.23 22.18 -11.23
N GLY A 131 -5.39 21.51 -11.14
CA GLY A 131 -5.88 20.59 -12.16
C GLY A 131 -5.16 19.24 -12.22
N LYS A 132 -4.45 18.88 -11.15
CA LYS A 132 -3.77 17.59 -11.02
C LYS A 132 -4.73 16.53 -10.49
N ALA A 133 -4.55 15.29 -10.92
CA ALA A 133 -5.23 14.14 -10.33
C ALA A 133 -4.57 13.78 -9.01
N VAL A 134 -5.38 13.60 -7.95
CA VAL A 134 -4.93 13.24 -6.60
C VAL A 134 -5.46 11.89 -6.15
N PHE A 135 -6.31 11.26 -6.95
CA PHE A 135 -6.93 9.97 -6.66
C PHE A 135 -7.07 9.14 -7.92
N TYR A 136 -6.76 7.86 -7.81
CA TYR A 136 -6.87 6.87 -8.87
C TYR A 136 -7.61 5.63 -8.37
N ASP A 137 -8.56 5.19 -9.16
CA ASP A 137 -9.23 3.92 -8.99
C ASP A 137 -8.44 2.85 -9.75
N PHE A 138 -7.98 1.82 -9.06
CA PHE A 138 -7.14 0.79 -9.66
C PHE A 138 -7.90 -0.52 -9.99
N TYR A 139 -9.17 -0.61 -9.62
CA TYR A 139 -10.02 -1.71 -10.05
C TYR A 139 -10.96 -1.32 -11.18
N ALA A 140 -11.05 -2.18 -12.19
CA ALA A 140 -12.02 -2.01 -13.26
C ALA A 140 -13.46 -2.21 -12.76
N GLU A 141 -14.42 -1.57 -13.42
CA GLU A 141 -15.84 -1.64 -13.05
C GLU A 141 -16.38 -3.08 -12.99
N GLN A 142 -15.87 -4.01 -13.85
CA GLN A 142 -16.26 -5.40 -13.77
C GLN A 142 -15.78 -6.06 -12.48
N GLN A 143 -14.56 -5.77 -12.05
CA GLN A 143 -13.99 -6.31 -10.80
C GLN A 143 -14.72 -5.81 -9.56
N LYS A 144 -15.27 -4.59 -9.60
CA LYS A 144 -16.12 -4.03 -8.54
C LYS A 144 -17.52 -4.66 -8.54
N ARG A 145 -18.10 -4.94 -9.71
CA ARG A 145 -19.36 -5.69 -9.78
C ARG A 145 -19.23 -7.12 -9.23
N ASP A 146 -18.07 -7.75 -9.44
CA ASP A 146 -17.79 -9.11 -8.95
C ASP A 146 -17.50 -9.14 -7.42
N ASP A 147 -16.93 -8.08 -6.88
CA ASP A 147 -16.69 -7.88 -5.44
C ASP A 147 -16.92 -6.40 -5.09
N PRO A 148 -18.16 -6.02 -4.66
CA PRO A 148 -18.51 -4.63 -4.35
C PRO A 148 -17.65 -3.98 -3.27
N ALA A 149 -16.99 -4.77 -2.40
CA ALA A 149 -16.08 -4.20 -1.41
C ALA A 149 -14.85 -3.50 -2.04
N LYS A 150 -14.57 -3.76 -3.32
CA LYS A 150 -13.53 -3.06 -4.09
C LYS A 150 -13.87 -1.59 -4.40
N GLU A 151 -15.12 -1.18 -4.28
CA GLU A 151 -15.50 0.24 -4.37
C GLU A 151 -14.86 1.07 -3.25
N ASN A 152 -14.51 0.42 -2.13
CA ASN A 152 -13.88 1.04 -0.98
C ASN A 152 -12.33 1.01 -1.06
N THR A 153 -11.78 1.00 -2.26
CA THR A 153 -10.33 1.00 -2.51
C THR A 153 -9.92 2.16 -3.41
N GLY A 154 -8.63 2.48 -3.43
CA GLY A 154 -8.08 3.49 -4.32
C GLY A 154 -6.65 3.87 -3.94
N LEU A 155 -6.05 4.71 -4.77
CA LEU A 155 -4.73 5.27 -4.59
C LEU A 155 -4.82 6.79 -4.52
N PHE A 156 -4.44 7.37 -3.40
CA PHE A 156 -4.19 8.81 -3.29
C PHE A 156 -2.76 9.10 -3.76
N PHE A 157 -2.57 10.20 -4.46
CA PHE A 157 -1.27 10.53 -5.07
C PHE A 157 -0.75 11.89 -4.58
N TYR A 158 0.50 11.87 -4.16
CA TYR A 158 1.29 13.04 -3.83
C TYR A 158 2.49 13.09 -4.77
N GLY A 159 2.38 13.90 -5.81
CA GLY A 159 3.40 14.02 -6.84
C GLY A 159 4.67 14.71 -6.31
N GLY A 160 5.81 14.09 -6.61
CA GLY A 160 7.14 14.64 -6.47
C GLY A 160 7.65 15.18 -7.81
N GLU A 161 8.88 14.79 -8.20
CA GLU A 161 9.44 15.11 -9.50
C GLU A 161 8.97 14.12 -10.57
N LYS A 162 8.59 14.62 -11.74
CA LYS A 162 8.15 13.76 -12.85
C LYS A 162 9.26 12.79 -13.24
N GLY A 163 8.92 11.51 -13.34
CA GLY A 163 9.85 10.43 -13.66
C GLY A 163 10.70 9.95 -12.48
N ALA A 164 10.55 10.52 -11.28
CA ALA A 164 11.16 9.97 -10.08
C ALA A 164 10.53 8.63 -9.68
N PRO A 165 11.26 7.76 -8.97
CA PRO A 165 10.70 6.57 -8.35
C PRO A 165 9.52 6.87 -7.43
N PHE A 166 8.75 5.84 -7.10
CA PHE A 166 7.60 5.99 -6.22
C PHE A 166 7.68 5.12 -4.97
N ALA A 167 7.05 5.61 -3.91
CA ALA A 167 6.72 4.83 -2.72
C ALA A 167 5.22 4.54 -2.68
N ILE A 168 4.81 3.37 -2.18
CA ILE A 168 3.43 3.12 -1.77
C ILE A 168 3.40 3.04 -0.25
N VAL A 169 2.65 3.94 0.36
CA VAL A 169 2.42 3.98 1.80
C VAL A 169 1.16 3.20 2.13
N CYS A 170 1.29 2.17 2.95
CA CYS A 170 0.23 1.31 3.43
C CYS A 170 -0.07 1.67 4.90
N PRO A 171 -1.13 2.43 5.20
CA PRO A 171 -1.47 2.81 6.57
C PRO A 171 -1.88 1.61 7.43
N GLY A 172 -1.67 1.71 8.74
CA GLY A 172 -2.17 0.75 9.71
C GLY A 172 -3.65 0.93 10.02
N GLY A 173 -4.10 0.29 11.11
CA GLY A 173 -5.48 0.32 11.58
C GLY A 173 -6.02 -1.08 11.92
N GLY A 174 -5.14 -2.09 12.08
CA GLY A 174 -5.50 -3.45 12.51
C GLY A 174 -6.41 -4.19 11.52
N PHE A 175 -6.49 -3.78 10.27
CA PHE A 175 -7.50 -4.19 9.28
C PHE A 175 -8.95 -3.92 9.71
N SER A 176 -9.17 -3.13 10.76
CA SER A 176 -10.49 -2.68 11.19
C SER A 176 -10.86 -1.33 10.59
N TYR A 177 -9.87 -0.57 10.21
CA TYR A 177 -9.95 0.71 9.50
C TYR A 177 -8.64 0.99 8.77
N VAL A 178 -8.57 2.07 7.98
CA VAL A 178 -7.35 2.50 7.31
C VAL A 178 -6.93 3.88 7.81
N GLY A 179 -5.80 3.97 8.50
CA GLY A 179 -5.31 5.19 9.15
C GLY A 179 -4.68 6.22 8.21
N SER A 180 -5.25 6.44 7.02
CA SER A 180 -4.67 7.29 5.97
C SER A 180 -4.41 8.73 6.45
N LEU A 181 -5.29 9.27 7.30
CA LEU A 181 -5.18 10.64 7.82
C LEU A 181 -3.90 10.86 8.64
N HIS A 182 -3.33 9.82 9.25
CA HIS A 182 -2.16 9.93 10.11
C HIS A 182 -0.93 9.21 9.56
N GLU A 183 -1.08 7.96 9.12
CA GLU A 183 0.02 7.13 8.63
C GLU A 183 0.16 7.12 7.11
N GLY A 184 -0.80 7.69 6.38
CA GLY A 184 -0.79 7.74 4.93
C GLY A 184 -0.40 9.10 4.40
N PHE A 185 -1.34 10.03 4.43
CA PHE A 185 -1.22 11.34 3.77
C PHE A 185 -0.04 12.18 4.29
N PRO A 186 0.20 12.30 5.61
CA PRO A 186 1.36 13.05 6.09
C PRO A 186 2.70 12.45 5.65
N LEU A 187 2.84 11.10 5.66
CA LEU A 187 4.06 10.44 5.20
C LEU A 187 4.28 10.67 3.70
N ALA A 188 3.23 10.50 2.89
CA ALA A 188 3.30 10.70 1.44
C ALA A 188 3.63 12.17 1.09
N LEU A 189 3.08 13.13 1.83
CA LEU A 189 3.44 14.53 1.68
C LEU A 189 4.93 14.77 1.93
N GLU A 190 5.48 14.24 3.02
CA GLU A 190 6.91 14.43 3.34
C GLU A 190 7.83 13.73 2.32
N ILE A 191 7.45 12.54 1.82
CA ILE A 191 8.15 11.86 0.72
C ILE A 191 8.12 12.73 -0.55
N SER A 192 6.96 13.31 -0.88
CA SER A 192 6.82 14.15 -2.08
C SER A 192 7.64 15.44 -2.00
N LYS A 193 7.80 16.05 -0.82
CA LYS A 193 8.69 17.19 -0.59
C LYS A 193 10.16 16.87 -0.87
N LYS A 194 10.54 15.59 -0.77
CA LYS A 194 11.88 15.09 -1.12
C LYS A 194 12.01 14.72 -2.61
N LYS A 195 11.02 15.14 -3.42
CA LYS A 195 10.93 14.94 -4.88
C LYS A 195 10.62 13.53 -5.35
N TYR A 196 10.34 12.59 -4.45
CA TYR A 196 9.83 11.27 -4.82
C TYR A 196 8.33 11.28 -4.98
N ASN A 197 7.80 10.41 -5.84
CA ASN A 197 6.36 10.23 -5.95
C ASN A 197 5.87 9.33 -4.82
N ALA A 198 4.70 9.62 -4.26
CA ALA A 198 4.15 8.80 -3.19
C ALA A 198 2.67 8.53 -3.42
N PHE A 199 2.29 7.25 -3.29
CA PHE A 199 0.91 6.82 -3.28
C PHE A 199 0.53 6.38 -1.87
N VAL A 200 -0.72 6.64 -1.47
CA VAL A 200 -1.31 6.08 -0.25
C VAL A 200 -2.43 5.15 -0.68
N ILE A 201 -2.31 3.89 -0.29
CA ILE A 201 -3.34 2.92 -0.63
C ILE A 201 -4.50 2.96 0.37
N ARG A 202 -5.72 3.03 -0.16
CA ARG A 202 -6.95 2.64 0.51
C ARG A 202 -7.26 1.20 0.14
N TYR A 203 -7.32 0.30 1.11
CA TYR A 203 -7.49 -1.13 0.93
C TYR A 203 -8.74 -1.65 1.64
N ARG A 204 -9.26 -2.82 1.24
CA ARG A 204 -10.40 -3.48 1.89
C ARG A 204 -10.03 -3.89 3.32
N ILE A 205 -10.86 -3.48 4.27
CA ILE A 205 -10.73 -3.87 5.69
C ILE A 205 -11.32 -5.26 5.95
N GLY A 206 -11.13 -5.79 7.17
CA GLY A 206 -11.65 -7.08 7.61
C GLY A 206 -10.79 -8.30 7.24
N SER A 207 -9.81 -8.17 6.34
CA SER A 207 -8.97 -9.29 5.91
C SER A 207 -7.58 -8.86 5.48
N GLN A 208 -6.54 -9.41 6.13
CA GLN A 208 -5.14 -9.20 5.73
C GLN A 208 -4.90 -9.70 4.30
N GLN A 209 -5.48 -10.85 3.93
CA GLN A 209 -5.34 -11.42 2.59
C GLN A 209 -5.89 -10.48 1.53
N LYS A 210 -7.16 -10.03 1.67
CA LYS A 210 -7.78 -9.10 0.73
C LYS A 210 -7.04 -7.77 0.65
N ALA A 211 -6.61 -7.22 1.78
CA ALA A 211 -5.81 -6.00 1.82
C ALA A 211 -4.46 -6.15 1.07
N THR A 212 -3.80 -7.32 1.19
CA THR A 212 -2.57 -7.59 0.44
C THR A 212 -2.85 -7.79 -1.06
N GLU A 213 -3.97 -8.41 -1.44
CA GLU A 213 -4.42 -8.50 -2.84
C GLU A 213 -4.67 -7.11 -3.43
N ASP A 214 -5.24 -6.18 -2.65
CA ASP A 214 -5.42 -4.78 -3.08
C ASP A 214 -4.08 -4.08 -3.30
N LEU A 215 -3.09 -4.31 -2.43
CA LEU A 215 -1.74 -3.77 -2.62
C LEU A 215 -1.09 -4.34 -3.89
N ALA A 216 -1.25 -5.64 -4.15
CA ALA A 216 -0.75 -6.26 -5.38
C ALA A 216 -1.40 -5.66 -6.63
N ALA A 217 -2.73 -5.48 -6.62
CA ALA A 217 -3.46 -4.85 -7.72
C ALA A 217 -3.04 -3.38 -7.91
N ALA A 218 -2.82 -2.65 -6.84
CA ALA A 218 -2.34 -1.27 -6.89
C ALA A 218 -0.93 -1.18 -7.49
N ILE A 219 -0.02 -2.09 -7.14
CA ILE A 219 1.32 -2.15 -7.74
C ILE A 219 1.21 -2.43 -9.24
N THR A 220 0.44 -3.45 -9.65
CA THR A 220 0.18 -3.77 -11.06
C THR A 220 -0.34 -2.54 -11.81
N TYR A 221 -1.37 -1.86 -11.27
CA TYR A 221 -1.93 -0.66 -11.86
C TYR A 221 -0.89 0.45 -12.08
N ILE A 222 -0.01 0.70 -11.09
CA ILE A 222 1.02 1.74 -11.21
C ILE A 222 2.04 1.34 -12.29
N PHE A 223 2.44 0.08 -12.36
CA PHE A 223 3.38 -0.40 -13.39
C PHE A 223 2.80 -0.27 -14.80
N GLU A 224 1.54 -0.65 -15.01
CA GLU A 224 0.85 -0.53 -16.29
C GLU A 224 0.65 0.93 -16.73
N ASN A 225 0.53 1.86 -15.78
CA ASN A 225 0.20 3.27 -16.04
C ASN A 225 1.35 4.22 -15.71
N ALA A 226 2.58 3.75 -15.54
CA ALA A 226 3.71 4.52 -15.03
C ALA A 226 4.00 5.79 -15.84
N GLU A 227 3.93 5.72 -17.16
CA GLU A 227 4.12 6.87 -18.04
C GLU A 227 3.05 7.94 -17.83
N ALA A 228 1.78 7.52 -17.80
CA ALA A 228 0.63 8.43 -17.59
C ALA A 228 0.64 9.04 -16.19
N LEU A 229 1.08 8.29 -15.18
CA LEU A 229 1.26 8.76 -13.81
C LEU A 229 2.52 9.62 -13.65
N GLY A 230 3.42 9.61 -14.62
CA GLY A 230 4.68 10.36 -14.58
C GLY A 230 5.66 9.83 -13.53
N VAL A 231 5.69 8.52 -13.27
CA VAL A 231 6.56 7.88 -12.28
C VAL A 231 7.51 6.87 -12.92
N SER A 232 8.64 6.60 -12.26
CA SER A 232 9.53 5.49 -12.61
C SER A 232 9.18 4.26 -11.77
N THR A 233 9.07 3.10 -12.43
CA THR A 233 8.90 1.80 -11.75
C THR A 233 10.23 1.24 -11.25
N ALA A 234 11.35 1.73 -11.79
CA ALA A 234 12.67 1.34 -11.31
C ALA A 234 12.90 1.88 -9.89
N GLY A 235 13.25 0.99 -8.99
CA GLY A 235 13.59 1.38 -7.63
C GLY A 235 12.39 1.74 -6.74
N TYR A 236 11.17 1.29 -7.06
CA TYR A 236 10.01 1.55 -6.20
C TYR A 236 10.18 0.97 -4.78
N SER A 237 9.53 1.57 -3.80
CA SER A 237 9.61 1.20 -2.40
C SER A 237 8.22 0.99 -1.78
N LEU A 238 8.11 0.04 -0.86
CA LEU A 238 6.88 -0.21 -0.10
C LEU A 238 7.06 0.21 1.35
N TRP A 239 6.13 0.99 1.87
CA TRP A 239 6.15 1.56 3.22
C TRP A 239 4.89 1.18 3.97
N GLY A 240 5.00 0.73 5.21
CA GLY A 240 3.81 0.39 5.97
C GLY A 240 3.97 0.50 7.47
N GLY A 241 2.88 0.88 8.14
CA GLY A 241 2.73 0.88 9.59
C GLY A 241 1.81 -0.24 10.06
N SER A 242 2.14 -0.94 11.14
CA SER A 242 1.25 -1.91 11.80
C SER A 242 0.65 -2.95 10.83
N ALA A 243 -0.66 -2.92 10.59
CA ALA A 243 -1.35 -3.76 9.63
C ALA A 243 -0.84 -3.54 8.19
N GLY A 244 -0.59 -2.28 7.78
CA GLY A 244 0.00 -1.95 6.50
C GLY A 244 1.41 -2.53 6.33
N ALA A 245 2.21 -2.55 7.39
CA ALA A 245 3.53 -3.17 7.39
C ALA A 245 3.47 -4.69 7.18
N ARG A 246 2.35 -5.36 7.57
CA ARG A 246 2.13 -6.78 7.24
C ARG A 246 1.88 -6.98 5.76
N MET A 247 1.14 -6.08 5.12
CA MET A 247 0.92 -6.12 3.67
C MET A 247 2.24 -5.96 2.92
N VAL A 248 3.06 -4.97 3.32
CA VAL A 248 4.41 -4.76 2.80
C VAL A 248 5.28 -6.02 2.98
N GLY A 249 5.28 -6.59 4.18
CA GLY A 249 6.02 -7.82 4.48
C GLY A 249 5.58 -9.02 3.63
N ASN A 250 4.28 -9.15 3.33
CA ASN A 250 3.74 -10.20 2.48
C ASN A 250 4.24 -10.07 1.03
N ILE A 251 4.15 -8.86 0.44
CA ILE A 251 4.65 -8.61 -0.92
C ILE A 251 6.17 -8.76 -0.98
N ALA A 252 6.90 -8.24 0.01
CA ALA A 252 8.36 -8.38 0.08
C ALA A 252 8.81 -9.84 0.16
N PHE A 253 8.04 -10.70 0.84
CA PHE A 253 8.32 -12.12 0.98
C PHE A 253 7.94 -12.92 -0.28
N SER A 254 6.68 -12.82 -0.72
CA SER A 254 6.10 -13.72 -1.71
C SER A 254 6.01 -13.13 -3.12
N GLY A 255 6.26 -11.83 -3.29
CA GLY A 255 6.06 -11.13 -4.56
C GLY A 255 4.61 -10.75 -4.83
N VAL A 256 4.40 -9.94 -5.85
CA VAL A 256 3.09 -9.39 -6.26
C VAL A 256 2.18 -10.49 -6.82
N ALA A 257 2.73 -11.39 -7.64
CA ALA A 257 1.99 -12.49 -8.27
C ALA A 257 1.33 -13.44 -7.25
N ALA A 258 1.93 -13.65 -6.08
CA ALA A 258 1.35 -14.48 -5.02
C ALA A 258 0.01 -13.93 -4.47
N TYR A 259 -0.30 -12.67 -4.76
CA TYR A 259 -1.50 -11.96 -4.31
C TYR A 259 -2.37 -11.48 -5.50
N LYS A 260 -2.39 -12.25 -6.58
CA LYS A 260 -3.22 -12.01 -7.79
C LYS A 260 -2.86 -10.75 -8.59
N GLY A 261 -1.68 -10.18 -8.36
CA GLY A 261 -1.11 -9.16 -9.25
C GLY A 261 -0.22 -9.81 -10.30
N ASP A 262 0.42 -8.98 -11.10
CA ASP A 262 1.33 -9.43 -12.16
C ASP A 262 2.67 -9.95 -11.59
N ASP A 263 3.41 -10.67 -12.42
CA ASP A 263 4.77 -11.10 -12.11
C ASP A 263 5.73 -9.92 -12.28
N LEU A 264 5.85 -9.13 -11.23
CA LEU A 264 6.61 -7.89 -11.16
C LEU A 264 7.82 -8.04 -10.24
N PRO A 265 8.88 -7.23 -10.45
CA PRO A 265 10.03 -7.24 -9.56
C PRO A 265 9.62 -6.88 -8.12
N LYS A 266 10.35 -7.44 -7.15
CA LYS A 266 10.21 -7.04 -5.74
C LYS A 266 10.59 -5.56 -5.57
N PRO A 267 10.09 -4.87 -4.53
CA PRO A 267 10.50 -3.49 -4.25
C PRO A 267 12.01 -3.40 -3.97
N SER A 268 12.63 -2.28 -4.33
CA SER A 268 14.04 -2.03 -4.02
C SER A 268 14.31 -1.96 -2.52
N THR A 269 13.33 -1.49 -1.76
CA THR A 269 13.37 -1.46 -0.29
C THR A 269 11.98 -1.67 0.30
N ALA A 270 11.96 -2.21 1.52
CA ALA A 270 10.77 -2.29 2.37
C ALA A 270 10.97 -1.44 3.63
N VAL A 271 10.01 -0.56 3.93
CA VAL A 271 9.98 0.21 5.18
C VAL A 271 8.86 -0.35 6.06
N ILE A 272 9.23 -0.91 7.18
CA ILE A 272 8.34 -1.69 8.06
C ILE A 272 8.34 -1.08 9.45
N ALA A 273 7.23 -0.46 9.83
CA ALA A 273 7.05 0.17 11.13
C ALA A 273 6.16 -0.65 12.07
N TYR A 274 6.60 -0.81 13.30
CA TYR A 274 5.90 -1.39 14.45
C TYR A 274 5.05 -2.64 14.14
N THR A 275 5.65 -3.65 13.51
CA THR A 275 5.04 -4.98 13.34
C THR A 275 6.03 -6.11 13.61
N GLY A 276 5.55 -7.12 14.31
CA GLY A 276 6.32 -8.33 14.61
C GLY A 276 6.05 -9.49 13.65
N GLN A 277 5.56 -9.25 12.42
CA GLN A 277 5.39 -10.30 11.42
C GLN A 277 6.71 -11.04 11.17
N SER A 278 6.68 -12.37 11.10
CA SER A 278 7.88 -13.20 11.13
C SER A 278 8.30 -13.78 9.78
N SER A 279 7.47 -13.72 8.73
CA SER A 279 7.82 -14.27 7.41
C SER A 279 8.97 -13.50 6.78
N PHE A 280 10.01 -14.21 6.33
CA PHE A 280 11.18 -13.67 5.64
C PHE A 280 11.84 -14.74 4.79
N SER A 281 12.68 -14.33 3.84
CA SER A 281 13.47 -15.20 2.94
C SER A 281 14.82 -14.52 2.67
N GLU A 282 15.75 -15.25 2.13
CA GLU A 282 17.10 -14.72 1.77
C GLU A 282 17.00 -13.65 0.66
N ASP A 283 15.97 -13.73 -0.19
CA ASP A 283 15.68 -12.77 -1.25
C ASP A 283 14.75 -11.62 -0.82
N PHE A 284 14.55 -11.44 0.50
CA PHE A 284 13.80 -10.31 1.05
C PHE A 284 14.53 -8.99 0.73
N PRO A 285 13.84 -7.94 0.29
CA PRO A 285 14.51 -6.69 -0.08
C PRO A 285 15.20 -6.04 1.12
N PRO A 286 16.23 -5.21 0.89
CA PRO A 286 16.80 -4.33 1.91
C PRO A 286 15.71 -3.63 2.69
N THR A 287 15.80 -3.64 4.02
CA THR A 287 14.67 -3.28 4.87
C THR A 287 15.05 -2.24 5.92
N PHE A 288 14.30 -1.15 5.97
CA PHE A 288 14.31 -0.22 7.09
C PHE A 288 13.22 -0.61 8.08
N MET A 289 13.58 -0.84 9.34
CA MET A 289 12.62 -1.20 10.38
C MET A 289 12.61 -0.18 11.51
N THR A 290 11.43 0.12 12.04
CA THR A 290 11.27 1.00 13.20
C THR A 290 10.19 0.51 14.16
N THR A 291 10.40 0.76 15.45
CA THR A 291 9.46 0.44 16.53
C THR A 291 9.72 1.31 17.75
N SER A 292 8.84 1.23 18.74
CA SER A 292 9.04 1.87 20.04
C SER A 292 9.07 0.87 21.19
N ALA A 293 9.93 1.10 22.16
CA ALA A 293 10.06 0.21 23.33
C ALA A 293 8.81 0.18 24.21
N ASN A 294 8.02 1.25 24.19
CA ASN A 294 6.75 1.38 24.93
C ASN A 294 5.53 1.08 24.04
N ASP A 295 5.71 0.37 22.92
CA ASP A 295 4.60 -0.05 22.07
C ASP A 295 3.72 -1.06 22.82
N GLY A 296 2.47 -0.69 23.10
CA GLY A 296 1.49 -1.51 23.81
C GLY A 296 0.72 -2.49 22.93
N ILE A 297 0.93 -2.47 21.60
CA ILE A 297 0.22 -3.28 20.61
C ILE A 297 1.17 -4.28 19.94
N ALA A 298 2.26 -3.80 19.35
CA ALA A 298 3.28 -4.64 18.72
C ALA A 298 4.40 -4.95 19.74
N ASN A 299 4.53 -6.24 20.09
CA ASN A 299 5.58 -6.65 21.02
C ASN A 299 6.97 -6.36 20.43
N VAL A 300 7.71 -5.45 21.09
CA VAL A 300 9.03 -5.01 20.65
C VAL A 300 10.05 -6.18 20.53
N LEU A 301 9.96 -7.18 21.41
CA LEU A 301 10.84 -8.35 21.33
C LEU A 301 10.58 -9.21 20.08
N SER A 302 9.35 -9.18 19.57
CA SER A 302 9.04 -9.84 18.28
C SER A 302 9.64 -9.07 17.11
N VAL A 303 9.69 -7.74 17.19
CA VAL A 303 10.36 -6.90 16.19
C VAL A 303 11.87 -7.11 16.25
N ASP A 304 12.47 -7.08 17.44
CA ASP A 304 13.91 -7.34 17.65
C ASP A 304 14.32 -8.71 17.08
N ARG A 305 13.50 -9.74 17.33
CA ARG A 305 13.73 -11.11 16.79
C ARG A 305 13.65 -11.12 15.26
N ARG A 306 12.68 -10.41 14.67
CA ARG A 306 12.58 -10.29 13.22
C ARG A 306 13.82 -9.64 12.60
N VAL A 307 14.29 -8.54 13.18
CA VAL A 307 15.53 -7.87 12.75
C VAL A 307 16.72 -8.82 12.78
N LYS A 308 16.85 -9.57 13.87
CA LYS A 308 17.91 -10.57 14.00
C LYS A 308 17.82 -11.62 12.89
N ASN A 309 16.64 -12.21 12.68
CA ASN A 309 16.43 -13.27 11.70
C ASN A 309 16.70 -12.78 10.25
N LEU A 310 16.25 -11.57 9.90
CA LEU A 310 16.54 -10.98 8.58
C LEU A 310 18.04 -10.81 8.35
N ARG A 311 18.78 -10.30 9.35
CA ARG A 311 20.24 -10.13 9.27
C ARG A 311 20.97 -11.47 9.17
N GLU A 312 20.52 -12.49 9.90
CA GLU A 312 21.07 -13.86 9.82
C GLU A 312 20.81 -14.51 8.46
N ALA A 313 19.72 -14.13 7.77
CA ALA A 313 19.43 -14.54 6.39
C ALA A 313 20.19 -13.69 5.34
N GLY A 314 21.07 -12.78 5.75
CA GLY A 314 21.87 -11.97 4.82
C GLY A 314 21.16 -10.71 4.31
N VAL A 315 19.96 -10.40 4.80
CA VAL A 315 19.22 -9.19 4.39
C VAL A 315 19.85 -7.97 5.06
N GLU A 316 20.09 -6.90 4.27
CA GLU A 316 20.49 -5.61 4.83
C GLU A 316 19.32 -4.99 5.61
N VAL A 317 19.53 -4.74 6.92
CA VAL A 317 18.51 -4.16 7.79
C VAL A 317 19.06 -2.96 8.54
N GLU A 318 18.51 -1.78 8.27
CA GLU A 318 18.62 -0.63 9.15
C GLU A 318 17.48 -0.65 10.17
N TYR A 319 17.81 -0.55 11.47
CA TYR A 319 16.82 -0.68 12.54
C TYR A 319 16.90 0.49 13.51
N ARG A 320 15.76 1.14 13.74
CA ARG A 320 15.59 2.23 14.70
C ARG A 320 14.58 1.84 15.78
N ARG A 321 15.03 1.76 17.02
CA ARG A 321 14.20 1.48 18.19
C ARG A 321 14.12 2.72 19.06
N TYR A 322 12.95 3.33 19.08
CA TYR A 322 12.64 4.51 19.90
C TYR A 322 12.19 4.08 21.29
N ARG A 323 12.17 5.02 22.25
CA ARG A 323 11.83 4.69 23.64
C ARG A 323 10.39 4.99 23.99
N THR A 324 9.83 6.09 23.45
CA THR A 324 8.61 6.72 23.96
C THR A 324 7.55 7.02 22.89
N ALA A 325 7.81 6.67 21.64
CA ALA A 325 6.89 7.00 20.54
C ALA A 325 5.57 6.19 20.55
N GLY A 326 5.51 5.06 21.26
CA GLY A 326 4.31 4.23 21.33
C GLY A 326 4.02 3.47 20.03
N HIS A 327 2.76 3.04 19.84
CA HIS A 327 2.30 2.41 18.61
C HIS A 327 1.68 3.43 17.66
N GLY A 328 1.82 3.21 16.35
CA GLY A 328 1.14 4.03 15.36
C GLY A 328 1.54 5.51 15.43
N PHE A 329 2.84 5.80 15.55
CA PHE A 329 3.33 7.17 15.79
C PHE A 329 3.39 8.05 14.52
N GLY A 330 3.02 7.52 13.33
CA GLY A 330 3.04 8.29 12.08
C GLY A 330 4.39 8.95 11.81
N LEU A 331 4.45 10.27 11.67
CA LEU A 331 5.70 11.03 11.51
C LEU A 331 6.55 11.06 12.78
N GLY A 332 6.02 10.63 13.93
CA GLY A 332 6.70 10.70 15.21
C GLY A 332 6.85 12.11 15.78
N THR A 333 6.13 13.09 15.25
CA THR A 333 6.20 14.49 15.65
C THR A 333 6.01 14.67 17.16
N GLY A 334 6.93 15.37 17.81
CA GLY A 334 6.91 15.59 19.25
C GLY A 334 7.33 14.39 20.10
N THR A 335 7.88 13.34 19.47
CA THR A 335 8.42 12.15 20.15
C THR A 335 9.90 11.97 19.84
N ASP A 336 10.53 10.97 20.45
CA ASP A 336 11.91 10.58 20.12
C ASP A 336 12.05 9.87 18.76
N ALA A 337 10.94 9.63 18.07
CA ALA A 337 10.91 9.11 16.69
C ALA A 337 10.86 10.22 15.63
N GLU A 338 10.78 11.49 16.00
CA GLU A 338 10.77 12.58 15.02
C GLU A 338 12.00 12.52 14.11
N GLY A 339 11.78 12.68 12.79
CA GLY A 339 12.83 12.56 11.78
C GLY A 339 13.13 11.15 11.28
N TRP A 340 12.46 10.12 11.78
CA TRP A 340 12.68 8.74 11.31
C TRP A 340 12.42 8.55 9.81
N LEU A 341 11.47 9.30 9.26
CA LEU A 341 11.14 9.25 7.84
C LEU A 341 12.33 9.69 6.97
N ASP A 342 13.07 10.70 7.41
CA ASP A 342 14.27 11.16 6.68
C ASP A 342 15.33 10.07 6.59
N LEU A 343 15.53 9.32 7.68
CA LEU A 343 16.45 8.19 7.71
C LEU A 343 15.98 7.07 6.77
N ALA A 344 14.67 6.79 6.74
CA ALA A 344 14.09 5.79 5.84
C ALA A 344 14.20 6.19 4.37
N VAL A 345 14.03 7.49 4.04
CA VAL A 345 14.26 7.98 2.67
C VAL A 345 15.74 7.87 2.29
N GLN A 346 16.68 8.25 3.16
CA GLN A 346 18.11 8.08 2.92
C GLN A 346 18.48 6.60 2.70
N PHE A 347 17.88 5.70 3.46
CA PHE A 347 18.05 4.27 3.25
C PHE A 347 17.55 3.84 1.87
N TRP A 348 16.38 4.31 1.44
CA TRP A 348 15.86 4.04 0.10
C TRP A 348 16.76 4.61 -0.99
N GLU A 349 17.22 5.87 -0.88
CA GLU A 349 18.15 6.54 -1.81
C GLU A 349 19.44 5.74 -2.04
N LYS A 350 20.01 5.17 -0.98
CA LYS A 350 21.16 4.28 -1.05
C LYS A 350 20.94 3.08 -1.99
N HIS A 351 19.71 2.58 -2.05
CA HIS A 351 19.34 1.42 -2.87
C HIS A 351 18.79 1.77 -4.27
N LEU A 352 18.60 3.04 -4.56
CA LEU A 352 18.32 3.51 -5.92
C LEU A 352 19.59 3.57 -6.78
N ASN A 353 20.75 3.85 -6.16
CA ASN A 353 22.03 4.02 -6.81
C ASN A 353 23.08 3.06 -6.23
N PRO A 354 23.02 1.75 -6.53
CA PRO A 354 23.96 0.78 -5.94
C PRO A 354 25.45 1.05 -6.32
N SER A 355 25.71 1.99 -7.23
CA SER A 355 27.08 2.35 -7.68
C SER A 355 27.81 3.32 -6.75
N ILE A 356 27.22 3.83 -5.67
CA ILE A 356 27.82 4.86 -4.79
C ILE A 356 28.32 4.27 -3.46
N SER A 357 28.10 2.98 -3.21
CA SER A 357 28.61 2.32 -1.99
C SER A 357 30.00 1.77 -2.23
N HIS A 358 31.02 2.59 -2.04
CA HIS A 358 32.42 2.20 -1.88
C HIS A 358 32.99 2.74 -0.58
#